data_b6d6ae735d288647c9b94397c8282975
#
_entry.id   b6d6ae735d288647c9b94397c8282975
#
_cell.length_a   1.000
_cell.length_b   1.000
_cell.length_c   1.000
_cell.angle_alpha   90.00
_cell.angle_beta   90.00
_cell.angle_gamma   90.00
#
_symmetry.space_group_name_H-M   'P 1'
#
loop_
_entity.id
_entity.type
_entity.pdbx_description
1 polymer ?
#
loop_
_entity_poly.entity_id
_entity_poly.type
_entity_poly.pdbx_seq_one_letter_code
_entity_poly.pdbx_strand_id
1 'polypeptide(L)' 'MRRAWEVFARQTYEEPLHHVGAVREDDEELALVSARSIYDEQPWIEMIIVPRDEMREAISA' A
#
# COMPACT_ATOMS: atom_id res chain seq x y z
N MET A 1 8.30 -17.45 -0.41
CA MET A 1 8.23 -16.67 0.85
C MET A 1 7.41 -15.40 0.61
N ARG A 2 6.45 -15.11 1.48
CA ARG A 2 5.61 -13.93 1.35
C ARG A 2 6.37 -12.67 1.73
N ARG A 3 6.19 -11.64 0.94
CA ARG A 3 6.74 -10.32 1.21
C ARG A 3 5.64 -9.43 1.78
N ALA A 4 6.05 -8.47 2.61
CA ALA A 4 5.13 -7.44 3.08
C ALA A 4 5.15 -6.26 2.11
N TRP A 5 3.97 -5.76 1.78
CA TRP A 5 3.78 -4.63 0.86
C TRP A 5 2.99 -3.57 1.62
N GLU A 6 3.57 -2.39 1.77
CA GLU A 6 2.87 -1.28 2.40
C GLU A 6 1.91 -0.66 1.39
N VAL A 7 0.71 -0.33 1.85
CA VAL A 7 -0.34 0.21 0.98
C VAL A 7 -0.60 1.66 1.34
N PHE A 8 -0.55 2.54 0.34
CA PHE A 8 -0.84 3.96 0.47
C PHE A 8 -1.96 4.33 -0.49
N ALA A 9 -2.86 5.20 -0.05
CA ALA A 9 -3.99 5.58 -0.88
C ALA A 9 -4.48 6.97 -0.51
N ARG A 10 -5.30 7.55 -1.39
CA ARG A 10 -5.97 8.83 -1.13
C ARG A 10 -7.31 8.88 -1.82
N GLN A 11 -8.21 9.69 -1.28
CA GLN A 11 -9.57 9.82 -1.80
C GLN A 11 -9.78 11.08 -2.63
N THR A 12 -8.92 12.10 -2.46
CA THR A 12 -8.98 13.33 -3.23
C THR A 12 -7.59 13.71 -3.69
N TYR A 13 -7.51 14.53 -4.73
CA TYR A 13 -6.23 15.00 -5.24
C TYR A 13 -5.56 16.04 -4.34
N GLU A 14 -6.35 16.69 -3.45
CA GLU A 14 -5.82 17.68 -2.54
C GLU A 14 -5.11 17.06 -1.33
N GLU A 15 -5.42 15.82 -0.99
CA GLU A 15 -4.77 15.17 0.14
C GLU A 15 -3.56 14.35 -0.32
N PRO A 16 -2.55 14.21 0.54
CA PRO A 16 -1.42 13.35 0.22
C PRO A 16 -1.82 11.88 0.33
N LEU A 17 -0.98 11.00 -0.19
CA LEU A 17 -1.15 9.57 0.02
C LEU A 17 -0.99 9.26 1.50
N HIS A 18 -1.89 8.46 2.03
CA HIS A 18 -1.87 8.02 3.43
C HIS A 18 -1.51 6.55 3.49
N HIS A 19 -0.77 6.18 4.51
CA HIS A 19 -0.52 4.77 4.79
C HIS A 19 -1.82 4.17 5.33
N VAL A 20 -2.40 3.22 4.59
CA VAL A 20 -3.68 2.61 4.98
C VAL A 20 -3.51 1.21 5.53
N GLY A 21 -2.38 0.57 5.30
CA GLY A 21 -2.12 -0.76 5.84
C GLY A 21 -1.05 -1.49 5.07
N ALA A 22 -1.08 -2.81 5.15
CA ALA A 22 -0.12 -3.66 4.46
C ALA A 22 -0.79 -4.97 4.07
N VAL A 23 -0.24 -5.60 3.04
CA VAL A 23 -0.65 -6.94 2.62
C VAL A 23 0.58 -7.83 2.52
N ARG A 24 0.39 -9.14 2.60
CA ARG A 24 1.46 -10.11 2.46
C ARG A 24 1.15 -11.02 1.30
N GLU A 25 1.98 -10.97 0.28
CA GLU A 25 1.83 -11.79 -0.91
C GLU A 25 3.20 -12.12 -1.49
N ASP A 26 3.24 -13.16 -2.31
CA ASP A 26 4.48 -13.62 -2.90
C ASP A 26 4.98 -12.72 -4.02
N ASP A 27 4.05 -12.12 -4.77
CA ASP A 27 4.44 -11.28 -5.90
C ASP A 27 3.57 -10.02 -5.99
N GLU A 28 4.01 -9.11 -6.85
CA GLU A 28 3.41 -7.80 -7.00
C GLU A 28 1.97 -7.86 -7.50
N GLU A 29 1.66 -8.74 -8.46
CA GLU A 29 0.31 -8.82 -9.00
C GLU A 29 -0.69 -9.28 -7.94
N LEU A 30 -0.32 -10.27 -7.14
CA LEU A 30 -1.16 -10.71 -6.03
C LEU A 30 -1.31 -9.62 -4.98
N ALA A 31 -0.24 -8.88 -4.71
CA ALA A 31 -0.30 -7.78 -3.75
C ALA A 31 -1.24 -6.67 -4.21
N LEU A 32 -1.23 -6.35 -5.50
CA LEU A 32 -2.15 -5.36 -6.06
C LEU A 32 -3.60 -5.80 -5.93
N VAL A 33 -3.88 -7.06 -6.26
CA VAL A 33 -5.24 -7.60 -6.13
C VAL A 33 -5.68 -7.60 -4.68
N SER A 34 -4.82 -8.06 -3.78
CA SER A 34 -5.13 -8.09 -2.34
C SER A 34 -5.40 -6.70 -1.79
N ALA A 35 -4.56 -5.73 -2.14
CA ALA A 35 -4.73 -4.36 -1.64
C ALA A 35 -6.06 -3.78 -2.11
N ARG A 36 -6.40 -3.95 -3.37
CA ARG A 36 -7.66 -3.45 -3.91
C ARG A 36 -8.87 -4.12 -3.25
N SER A 37 -8.76 -5.42 -2.98
CA SER A 37 -9.87 -6.18 -2.39
C SER A 37 -10.07 -5.87 -0.91
N ILE A 38 -8.98 -5.75 -0.16
CA ILE A 38 -9.07 -5.54 1.30
C ILE A 38 -9.52 -4.13 1.62
N TYR A 39 -9.10 -3.15 0.82
CA TYR A 39 -9.34 -1.73 1.10
C TYR A 39 -10.38 -1.10 0.17
N ASP A 40 -11.30 -1.88 -0.39
CA ASP A 40 -12.27 -1.36 -1.35
C ASP A 40 -13.50 -0.69 -0.70
N GLU A 41 -13.52 -0.57 0.63
CA GLU A 41 -14.63 0.06 1.34
C GLU A 41 -14.71 1.57 1.14
N GLN A 42 -13.62 2.18 0.70
CA GLN A 42 -13.51 3.62 0.52
C GLN A 42 -13.38 3.96 -0.96
N PRO A 43 -13.87 5.14 -1.37
CA PRO A 43 -13.77 5.54 -2.78
C PRO A 43 -12.37 6.09 -3.12
N TRP A 44 -11.38 5.23 -3.12
CA TRP A 44 -10.00 5.61 -3.41
C TRP A 44 -9.87 6.08 -4.86
N ILE A 45 -9.18 7.20 -5.09
CA ILE A 45 -8.84 7.65 -6.43
C ILE A 45 -7.43 7.24 -6.83
N GLU A 46 -6.61 6.90 -5.85
CA GLU A 46 -5.24 6.44 -6.10
C GLU A 46 -4.83 5.50 -4.98
N MET A 47 -4.18 4.41 -5.35
CA MET A 47 -3.63 3.45 -4.39
C MET A 47 -2.33 2.91 -4.96
N ILE A 48 -1.28 2.90 -4.14
CA ILE A 48 0.01 2.35 -4.53
C ILE A 48 0.45 1.32 -3.49
N ILE A 49 1.31 0.41 -3.91
CA ILE A 49 1.95 -0.53 -3.00
C ILE A 49 3.46 -0.39 -3.11
N VAL A 50 4.15 -0.59 -2.01
CA VAL A 50 5.61 -0.50 -1.94
C VAL A 50 6.13 -1.70 -1.18
N PRO A 51 7.07 -2.49 -1.73
CA PRO A 51 7.69 -3.57 -0.95
C PRO A 51 8.36 -2.98 0.29
N ARG A 52 8.03 -3.54 1.44
CA ARG A 52 8.56 -3.02 2.71
C ARG A 52 10.09 -3.03 2.74
N ASP A 53 10.70 -4.04 2.15
CA ASP A 53 12.16 -4.18 2.18
C ASP A 53 12.89 -3.17 1.26
N GLU A 54 12.15 -2.40 0.47
CA GLU A 54 12.72 -1.35 -0.36
C GLU A 54 12.53 0.04 0.23
N MET A 55 11.87 0.14 1.37
CA MET A 55 11.70 1.41 2.06
C MET A 55 12.94 1.71 2.89
N ARG A 56 13.33 2.97 2.96
CA ARG A 56 14.49 3.41 3.72
C ARG A 56 14.08 4.49 4.70
N GLU A 57 14.57 4.38 5.93
CA GLU A 57 14.30 5.38 6.94
C GLU A 57 15.31 6.51 6.83
N ALA A 58 14.81 7.73 6.67
CA ALA A 58 15.64 8.92 6.74
C ALA A 58 15.84 9.34 8.19
N ILE A 59 14.81 9.12 9.02
CA ILE A 59 14.86 9.39 10.46
C ILE A 59 14.22 8.18 11.13
N SER A 60 14.91 7.63 12.11
CA SER A 60 14.42 6.47 12.86
C SER A 60 13.93 6.93 14.23
N ALA A 61 12.78 6.39 14.63
CA ALA A 61 12.19 6.72 15.94
C ALA A 61 12.97 6.09 17.08
#